data_7ea37c23047023415ac7756323f3d06b
#
_entry.id   7ea37c23047023415ac7756323f3d06b
#
_cell.length_a   1.000
_cell.length_b   1.000
_cell.length_c   1.000
_cell.angle_alpha   90.00
_cell.angle_beta   90.00
_cell.angle_gamma   90.00
#
_symmetry.space_group_name_H-M   'P 1'
#
loop_
_entity.id
_entity.type
_entity.pdbx_description
1 polymer ?
#
loop_
_entity_poly.entity_id
_entity_poly.type
_entity_poly.pdbx_seq_one_letter_code
_entity_poly.pdbx_strand_id
1 'polypeptide(L)'
;MTNIIIAAGVALIFVMVGTPVWIRIVNRLGYGQMIREEGPEAHLNKRGTPTMGGTVFIVGSLVGYAAAHLFTGNVPTVSGLLVLFLMTGLGLVGFVDDYIKVFKQRSLGLRSGAKMIGIVLVGVIFAVASLNFPNGYDITPADPHLSFLRDFGPSIGPYLFVVWALLLIAAMSNGVNLTDGLDGLAAGPAGMVLAAYVIIGNWQLRNSCYDFALAPNCYSVRDPLDLAVVAAAVLGGVFGFLWWNAPPAKIFMGDTGSLALGGVLVGLAILTRTQFLLAILCGLIVMITLSVMIQVGGFKMTGKRVFKMAPLQHHFELSGWAETTIVVRFWLMSALFVAIGLGLFYLEWMPKK
;
A
#
# COMPACT_ATOMS: atom_id res chain seq x y z
N MET A 1 6.84 -19.36 -10.10
CA MET A 1 7.17 -18.19 -10.96
C MET A 1 6.06 -17.88 -11.95
N THR A 2 5.47 -18.88 -12.62
CA THR A 2 4.37 -18.67 -13.61
C THR A 2 3.20 -17.90 -13.01
N ASN A 3 2.75 -18.25 -11.80
CA ASN A 3 1.65 -17.57 -11.10
C ASN A 3 1.90 -16.07 -10.91
N ILE A 4 3.12 -15.70 -10.51
CA ILE A 4 3.53 -14.31 -10.28
C ILE A 4 3.46 -13.51 -11.59
N ILE A 5 3.97 -14.09 -12.69
CA ILE A 5 3.97 -13.44 -14.02
C ILE A 5 2.55 -13.28 -14.55
N ILE A 6 1.71 -14.32 -14.43
CA ILE A 6 0.31 -14.25 -14.86
C ILE A 6 -0.45 -13.19 -14.05
N ALA A 7 -0.31 -13.21 -12.72
CA ALA A 7 -0.98 -12.27 -11.84
C ALA A 7 -0.64 -10.81 -12.21
N ALA A 8 0.66 -10.50 -12.32
CA ALA A 8 1.12 -9.15 -12.67
C ALA A 8 0.71 -8.74 -14.10
N GLY A 9 0.91 -9.63 -15.08
CA GLY A 9 0.63 -9.32 -16.49
C GLY A 9 -0.86 -9.11 -16.77
N VAL A 10 -1.72 -9.98 -16.22
CA VAL A 10 -3.18 -9.86 -16.38
C VAL A 10 -3.68 -8.59 -15.69
N ALA A 11 -3.26 -8.32 -14.44
CA ALA A 11 -3.64 -7.11 -13.72
C ALA A 11 -3.21 -5.84 -14.46
N LEU A 12 -1.96 -5.79 -14.94
CA LEU A 12 -1.42 -4.65 -15.68
C LEU A 12 -2.24 -4.37 -16.94
N ILE A 13 -2.47 -5.38 -17.78
CA ILE A 13 -3.23 -5.22 -19.04
C ILE A 13 -4.67 -4.81 -18.73
N PHE A 14 -5.31 -5.47 -17.77
CA PHE A 14 -6.68 -5.14 -17.36
C PHE A 14 -6.82 -3.67 -16.94
N VAL A 15 -5.89 -3.17 -16.11
CA VAL A 15 -5.93 -1.80 -15.61
C VAL A 15 -5.57 -0.80 -16.71
N MET A 16 -4.56 -1.08 -17.54
CA MET A 16 -4.22 -0.20 -18.67
C MET A 16 -5.40 0.01 -19.61
N VAL A 17 -6.12 -1.06 -19.95
CA VAL A 17 -7.27 -1.01 -20.86
C VAL A 17 -8.55 -0.53 -20.17
N GLY A 18 -8.73 -0.89 -18.89
CA GLY A 18 -9.90 -0.56 -18.09
C GLY A 18 -9.95 0.90 -17.65
N THR A 19 -8.80 1.53 -17.38
CA THR A 19 -8.76 2.92 -16.89
C THR A 19 -9.41 3.92 -17.86
N PRO A 20 -9.18 3.91 -19.19
CA PRO A 20 -9.89 4.80 -20.11
C PRO A 20 -11.41 4.60 -20.11
N VAL A 21 -11.87 3.37 -19.89
CA VAL A 21 -13.31 3.07 -19.78
C VAL A 21 -13.86 3.69 -18.49
N TRP A 22 -13.14 3.51 -17.38
CA TRP A 22 -13.50 4.10 -16.09
C TRP A 22 -13.55 5.63 -16.14
N ILE A 23 -12.53 6.28 -16.74
CA ILE A 23 -12.51 7.73 -16.96
C ILE A 23 -13.78 8.19 -17.69
N ARG A 24 -14.20 7.48 -18.74
CA ARG A 24 -15.45 7.82 -19.48
C ARG A 24 -16.69 7.70 -18.60
N ILE A 25 -16.77 6.68 -17.75
CA ILE A 25 -17.89 6.47 -16.82
C ILE A 25 -17.94 7.61 -15.81
N VAL A 26 -16.81 7.90 -15.15
CA VAL A 26 -16.71 8.95 -14.13
C VAL A 26 -17.05 10.34 -14.73
N ASN A 27 -16.55 10.64 -15.94
CA ASN A 27 -16.84 11.90 -16.63
C ASN A 27 -18.32 12.02 -17.01
N ARG A 28 -18.98 10.93 -17.44
CA ARG A 28 -20.43 10.95 -17.75
C ARG A 28 -21.29 11.19 -16.51
N LEU A 29 -20.81 10.76 -15.35
CA LEU A 29 -21.47 11.00 -14.07
C LEU A 29 -21.19 12.41 -13.51
N GLY A 30 -20.35 13.21 -14.18
CA GLY A 30 -19.98 14.56 -13.74
C GLY A 30 -19.02 14.59 -12.55
N TYR A 31 -18.23 13.54 -12.36
CA TYR A 31 -17.43 13.29 -11.18
C TYR A 31 -15.97 13.75 -11.37
N GLY A 32 -15.74 15.08 -11.37
CA GLY A 32 -14.42 15.68 -11.28
C GLY A 32 -14.05 16.05 -9.84
N GLN A 33 -12.77 15.93 -9.50
CA GLN A 33 -12.30 16.29 -8.16
C GLN A 33 -12.46 17.78 -7.89
N MET A 34 -13.04 18.12 -6.74
CA MET A 34 -13.04 19.48 -6.21
C MET A 34 -11.72 19.71 -5.48
N ILE A 35 -10.89 20.61 -6.00
CA ILE A 35 -9.60 20.98 -5.40
C ILE A 35 -9.84 21.94 -4.25
N ARG A 36 -9.11 21.77 -3.14
CA ARG A 36 -9.14 22.70 -2.00
C ARG A 36 -8.50 24.03 -2.40
N GLU A 37 -9.16 25.15 -2.07
CA GLU A 37 -8.67 26.49 -2.36
C GLU A 37 -7.39 26.85 -1.57
N GLU A 38 -7.12 26.13 -0.48
CA GLU A 38 -5.97 26.32 0.41
C GLU A 38 -4.66 25.70 -0.12
N GLY A 39 -4.69 25.02 -1.30
CA GLY A 39 -3.53 24.38 -1.93
C GLY A 39 -2.70 25.33 -2.80
N PRO A 40 -1.54 24.86 -3.34
CA PRO A 40 -0.77 25.61 -4.32
C PRO A 40 -1.63 25.99 -5.54
N GLU A 41 -1.48 27.23 -6.05
CA GLU A 41 -2.28 27.76 -7.17
C GLU A 41 -2.15 26.89 -8.44
N ALA A 42 -1.00 26.24 -8.65
CA ALA A 42 -0.77 25.31 -9.76
C ALA A 42 -1.78 24.15 -9.80
N HIS A 43 -2.35 23.77 -8.66
CA HIS A 43 -3.34 22.69 -8.58
C HIS A 43 -4.72 23.10 -9.11
N LEU A 44 -5.03 24.39 -9.18
CA LEU A 44 -6.32 24.87 -9.72
C LEU A 44 -6.53 24.44 -11.18
N ASN A 45 -5.46 24.31 -11.95
CA ASN A 45 -5.50 23.82 -13.34
C ASN A 45 -5.91 22.35 -13.47
N LYS A 46 -5.86 21.57 -12.38
CA LYS A 46 -6.23 20.15 -12.32
C LYS A 46 -7.71 19.94 -11.92
N ARG A 47 -8.46 21.02 -11.74
CA ARG A 47 -9.88 20.97 -11.39
C ARG A 47 -10.68 20.26 -12.48
N GLY A 48 -11.46 19.26 -12.09
CA GLY A 48 -12.27 18.46 -13.03
C GLY A 48 -11.56 17.16 -13.50
N THR A 49 -10.31 16.91 -13.10
CA THR A 49 -9.68 15.60 -13.35
C THR A 49 -10.48 14.51 -12.63
N PRO A 50 -10.83 13.39 -13.32
CA PRO A 50 -11.51 12.26 -12.71
C PRO A 50 -10.75 11.73 -11.51
N THR A 51 -11.47 11.28 -10.48
CA THR A 51 -10.93 10.64 -9.29
C THR A 51 -11.42 9.20 -9.16
N MET A 52 -11.14 8.52 -8.04
CA MET A 52 -11.54 7.12 -7.77
C MET A 52 -10.83 6.11 -8.69
N GLY A 53 -9.66 6.43 -9.22
CA GLY A 53 -8.84 5.53 -10.05
C GLY A 53 -8.41 4.28 -9.30
N GLY A 54 -8.37 4.35 -7.96
CA GLY A 54 -8.15 3.21 -7.09
C GLY A 54 -9.06 2.02 -7.35
N THR A 55 -10.31 2.29 -7.74
CA THR A 55 -11.28 1.22 -8.07
C THR A 55 -10.77 0.31 -9.19
N VAL A 56 -10.15 0.89 -10.22
CA VAL A 56 -9.71 0.10 -11.39
C VAL A 56 -8.55 -0.81 -11.03
N PHE A 57 -7.55 -0.32 -10.30
CA PHE A 57 -6.44 -1.20 -9.95
C PHE A 57 -6.82 -2.23 -8.87
N ILE A 58 -7.75 -1.94 -7.95
CA ILE A 58 -8.28 -2.94 -7.01
C ILE A 58 -8.94 -4.08 -7.78
N VAL A 59 -9.86 -3.75 -8.70
CA VAL A 59 -10.54 -4.77 -9.53
C VAL A 59 -9.53 -5.52 -10.40
N GLY A 60 -8.59 -4.81 -11.05
CA GLY A 60 -7.56 -5.43 -11.86
C GLY A 60 -6.65 -6.37 -11.07
N SER A 61 -6.31 -6.02 -9.83
CA SER A 61 -5.54 -6.89 -8.93
C SER A 61 -6.30 -8.15 -8.57
N LEU A 62 -7.60 -8.05 -8.28
CA LEU A 62 -8.45 -9.21 -8.02
C LEU A 62 -8.55 -10.12 -9.25
N VAL A 63 -8.73 -9.54 -10.44
CA VAL A 63 -8.76 -10.28 -11.70
C VAL A 63 -7.42 -10.96 -11.99
N GLY A 64 -6.29 -10.27 -11.79
CA GLY A 64 -4.96 -10.84 -11.97
C GLY A 64 -4.66 -11.98 -11.01
N TYR A 65 -5.04 -11.83 -9.74
CA TYR A 65 -4.93 -12.89 -8.74
C TYR A 65 -5.78 -14.11 -9.10
N ALA A 66 -7.06 -13.90 -9.43
CA ALA A 66 -7.95 -14.97 -9.84
C ALA A 66 -7.45 -15.69 -11.10
N ALA A 67 -6.98 -14.96 -12.10
CA ALA A 67 -6.41 -15.52 -13.31
C ALA A 67 -5.18 -16.41 -13.01
N ALA A 68 -4.28 -15.96 -12.13
CA ALA A 68 -3.12 -16.76 -11.74
C ALA A 68 -3.52 -18.12 -11.16
N HIS A 69 -4.51 -18.15 -10.28
CA HIS A 69 -5.01 -19.40 -9.70
C HIS A 69 -5.75 -20.28 -10.70
N LEU A 70 -6.59 -19.68 -11.54
CA LEU A 70 -7.35 -20.42 -12.57
C LEU A 70 -6.44 -21.07 -13.62
N PHE A 71 -5.44 -20.35 -14.11
CA PHE A 71 -4.53 -20.87 -15.15
C PHE A 71 -3.51 -21.89 -14.62
N THR A 72 -3.18 -21.84 -13.34
CA THR A 72 -2.20 -22.76 -12.76
C THR A 72 -2.82 -23.90 -11.96
N GLY A 73 -4.13 -23.86 -11.71
CA GLY A 73 -4.85 -24.87 -10.92
C GLY A 73 -4.52 -24.83 -9.43
N ASN A 74 -3.77 -23.82 -8.96
CA ASN A 74 -3.49 -23.66 -7.53
C ASN A 74 -4.70 -23.10 -6.79
N VAL A 75 -4.93 -23.58 -5.57
CA VAL A 75 -6.03 -23.09 -4.73
C VAL A 75 -5.58 -21.80 -4.02
N PRO A 76 -6.42 -20.75 -4.00
CA PRO A 76 -6.18 -19.56 -3.18
C PRO A 76 -5.98 -19.92 -1.70
N THR A 77 -5.00 -19.28 -1.06
CA THR A 77 -4.73 -19.53 0.36
C THR A 77 -5.42 -18.49 1.24
N VAL A 78 -5.57 -18.82 2.53
CA VAL A 78 -6.14 -17.88 3.52
C VAL A 78 -5.29 -16.63 3.63
N SER A 79 -3.95 -16.75 3.58
CA SER A 79 -3.06 -15.59 3.68
C SER A 79 -3.25 -14.62 2.51
N GLY A 80 -3.32 -15.12 1.27
CA GLY A 80 -3.60 -14.28 0.10
C GLY A 80 -4.97 -13.62 0.18
N LEU A 81 -6.00 -14.38 0.53
CA LEU A 81 -7.38 -13.86 0.68
C LEU A 81 -7.49 -12.79 1.77
N LEU A 82 -6.74 -12.90 2.88
CA LEU A 82 -6.71 -11.90 3.95
C LEU A 82 -6.08 -10.59 3.49
N VAL A 83 -5.00 -10.61 2.70
CA VAL A 83 -4.42 -9.38 2.12
C VAL A 83 -5.40 -8.73 1.14
N LEU A 84 -6.06 -9.51 0.29
CA LEU A 84 -7.09 -9.01 -0.64
C LEU A 84 -8.32 -8.47 0.10
N PHE A 85 -8.73 -9.11 1.21
CA PHE A 85 -9.78 -8.59 2.09
C PHE A 85 -9.39 -7.24 2.67
N LEU A 86 -8.16 -7.09 3.19
CA LEU A 86 -7.69 -5.82 3.74
C LEU A 86 -7.63 -4.73 2.66
N MET A 87 -7.15 -5.06 1.46
CA MET A 87 -7.15 -4.15 0.30
C MET A 87 -8.55 -3.68 -0.06
N THR A 88 -9.46 -4.63 -0.27
CA THR A 88 -10.82 -4.31 -0.73
C THR A 88 -11.64 -3.63 0.35
N GLY A 89 -11.50 -4.04 1.60
CA GLY A 89 -12.20 -3.43 2.74
C GLY A 89 -11.79 -1.97 2.96
N LEU A 90 -10.48 -1.68 2.98
CA LEU A 90 -9.99 -0.31 3.09
C LEU A 90 -10.28 0.50 1.82
N GLY A 91 -10.18 -0.13 0.65
CA GLY A 91 -10.61 0.46 -0.62
C GLY A 91 -12.08 0.86 -0.61
N LEU A 92 -12.95 0.05 -0.02
CA LEU A 92 -14.37 0.37 0.13
C LEU A 92 -14.61 1.56 1.07
N VAL A 93 -13.87 1.64 2.19
CA VAL A 93 -13.92 2.81 3.08
C VAL A 93 -13.52 4.07 2.32
N GLY A 94 -12.44 4.01 1.52
CA GLY A 94 -11.99 5.12 0.67
C GLY A 94 -12.99 5.44 -0.44
N PHE A 95 -13.60 4.41 -1.05
CA PHE A 95 -14.62 4.58 -2.08
C PHE A 95 -15.84 5.34 -1.56
N VAL A 96 -16.32 5.02 -0.37
CA VAL A 96 -17.43 5.74 0.26
C VAL A 96 -17.04 7.20 0.54
N ASP A 97 -15.81 7.45 0.98
CA ASP A 97 -15.29 8.80 1.19
C ASP A 97 -15.26 9.62 -0.12
N ASP A 98 -14.66 9.05 -1.17
CA ASP A 98 -14.58 9.68 -2.49
C ASP A 98 -15.97 9.87 -3.11
N TYR A 99 -16.85 8.88 -3.00
CA TYR A 99 -18.22 8.96 -3.50
C TYR A 99 -18.99 10.12 -2.85
N ILE A 100 -18.86 10.30 -1.52
CA ILE A 100 -19.49 11.40 -0.81
C ILE A 100 -18.94 12.76 -1.27
N LYS A 101 -17.61 12.89 -1.45
CA LYS A 101 -16.98 14.12 -1.96
C LYS A 101 -17.53 14.50 -3.32
N VAL A 102 -17.59 13.53 -4.21
CA VAL A 102 -18.02 13.70 -5.60
C VAL A 102 -19.51 13.96 -5.69
N PHE A 103 -20.35 13.12 -5.08
CA PHE A 103 -21.82 13.22 -5.15
C PHE A 103 -22.36 14.48 -4.48
N LYS A 104 -21.76 14.88 -3.34
CA LYS A 104 -22.15 16.10 -2.63
C LYS A 104 -21.42 17.35 -3.10
N GLN A 105 -20.55 17.24 -4.10
CA GLN A 105 -19.69 18.32 -4.62
C GLN A 105 -19.00 19.12 -3.49
N ARG A 106 -18.43 18.40 -2.51
CA ARG A 106 -17.73 18.96 -1.36
C ARG A 106 -16.29 18.49 -1.34
N SER A 107 -15.38 19.34 -0.87
CA SER A 107 -13.99 18.98 -0.60
C SER A 107 -13.84 18.06 0.63
N LEU A 108 -14.86 17.99 1.48
CA LEU A 108 -14.92 17.15 2.68
C LEU A 108 -15.79 15.92 2.42
N GLY A 109 -15.19 14.72 2.51
CA GLY A 109 -15.86 13.42 2.41
C GLY A 109 -16.48 12.98 3.74
N LEU A 110 -16.16 11.77 4.17
CA LEU A 110 -16.52 11.25 5.49
C LEU A 110 -15.91 12.10 6.60
N ARG A 111 -16.63 12.23 7.71
CA ARG A 111 -16.02 12.77 8.93
C ARG A 111 -14.85 11.91 9.33
N SER A 112 -13.74 12.52 9.81
CA SER A 112 -12.52 11.82 10.21
C SER A 112 -12.80 10.62 11.14
N GLY A 113 -13.72 10.77 12.11
CA GLY A 113 -14.12 9.67 13.00
C GLY A 113 -14.79 8.51 12.27
N ALA A 114 -15.69 8.77 11.30
CA ALA A 114 -16.36 7.70 10.54
C ALA A 114 -15.37 6.94 9.64
N LYS A 115 -14.41 7.65 9.01
CA LYS A 115 -13.32 7.03 8.25
C LYS A 115 -12.46 6.12 9.14
N MET A 116 -12.07 6.61 10.32
CA MET A 116 -11.29 5.83 11.29
C MET A 116 -12.06 4.60 11.79
N ILE A 117 -13.36 4.70 12.06
CA ILE A 117 -14.19 3.54 12.43
C ILE A 117 -14.17 2.49 11.34
N GLY A 118 -14.30 2.88 10.06
CA GLY A 118 -14.20 1.95 8.94
C GLY A 118 -12.84 1.25 8.86
N ILE A 119 -11.74 2.00 9.00
CA ILE A 119 -10.38 1.45 9.02
C ILE A 119 -10.20 0.47 10.19
N VAL A 120 -10.66 0.85 11.40
CA VAL A 120 -10.56 0.01 12.59
C VAL A 120 -11.39 -1.27 12.44
N LEU A 121 -12.61 -1.18 11.93
CA LEU A 121 -13.47 -2.35 11.73
C LEU A 121 -12.81 -3.38 10.78
N VAL A 122 -12.37 -2.93 9.61
CA VAL A 122 -11.69 -3.81 8.63
C VAL A 122 -10.38 -4.35 9.23
N GLY A 123 -9.61 -3.50 9.92
CA GLY A 123 -8.35 -3.88 10.54
C GLY A 123 -8.51 -4.91 11.67
N VAL A 124 -9.54 -4.79 12.53
CA VAL A 124 -9.83 -5.78 13.58
C VAL A 124 -10.17 -7.13 12.97
N ILE A 125 -11.05 -7.15 11.96
CA ILE A 125 -11.43 -8.40 11.27
C ILE A 125 -10.18 -9.06 10.68
N PHE A 126 -9.33 -8.29 9.97
CA PHE A 126 -8.08 -8.80 9.41
C PHE A 126 -7.15 -9.35 10.52
N ALA A 127 -6.89 -8.57 11.57
CA ALA A 127 -5.95 -8.93 12.62
C ALA A 127 -6.41 -10.19 13.38
N VAL A 128 -7.70 -10.28 13.73
CA VAL A 128 -8.26 -11.46 14.40
C VAL A 128 -8.23 -12.66 13.46
N ALA A 129 -8.65 -12.51 12.21
CA ALA A 129 -8.64 -13.61 11.25
C ALA A 129 -7.23 -14.11 10.96
N SER A 130 -6.22 -13.21 10.92
CA SER A 130 -4.84 -13.60 10.65
C SER A 130 -4.18 -14.44 11.74
N LEU A 131 -4.68 -14.39 12.98
CA LEU A 131 -4.24 -15.24 14.11
C LEU A 131 -4.97 -16.59 14.16
N ASN A 132 -5.92 -16.82 13.25
CA ASN A 132 -6.69 -18.06 13.15
C ASN A 132 -6.36 -18.77 11.83
N PHE A 133 -7.00 -19.88 11.56
CA PHE A 133 -6.85 -20.67 10.34
C PHE A 133 -5.44 -21.28 10.16
N PRO A 134 -4.99 -22.15 11.09
CA PRO A 134 -3.71 -22.84 10.93
C PRO A 134 -3.73 -23.75 9.68
N ASN A 135 -2.55 -23.95 9.10
CA ASN A 135 -2.34 -24.92 8.01
C ASN A 135 -2.05 -26.32 8.58
N GLY A 136 -1.69 -27.29 7.71
CA GLY A 136 -1.33 -28.64 8.12
C GLY A 136 -0.09 -28.76 9.01
N TYR A 137 0.68 -27.67 9.17
CA TYR A 137 1.84 -27.57 10.07
C TYR A 137 1.55 -26.74 11.32
N ASP A 138 0.27 -26.49 11.63
CA ASP A 138 -0.20 -25.67 12.75
C ASP A 138 0.29 -24.19 12.72
N ILE A 139 0.53 -23.65 11.52
CA ILE A 139 0.96 -22.26 11.33
C ILE A 139 -0.20 -21.39 10.89
N THR A 140 -0.45 -20.34 11.66
CA THR A 140 -1.41 -19.29 11.34
C THR A 140 -0.82 -18.27 10.35
N PRO A 141 -1.66 -17.54 9.59
CA PRO A 141 -1.21 -16.47 8.69
C PRO A 141 -0.30 -15.45 9.38
N ALA A 142 -0.70 -14.95 10.54
CA ALA A 142 0.12 -14.09 11.38
C ALA A 142 0.51 -14.79 12.69
N ASP A 143 1.50 -14.25 13.38
CA ASP A 143 1.95 -14.70 14.70
C ASP A 143 1.99 -13.51 15.66
N PRO A 144 1.63 -13.65 16.95
CA PRO A 144 1.62 -12.55 17.90
C PRO A 144 3.04 -12.15 18.38
N HIS A 145 4.02 -12.20 17.51
CA HIS A 145 5.36 -11.67 17.75
C HIS A 145 5.59 -10.39 16.92
N LEU A 146 6.50 -9.54 17.39
CA LEU A 146 7.03 -8.46 16.57
C LEU A 146 8.06 -9.04 15.59
N SER A 147 8.15 -8.46 14.39
CA SER A 147 9.05 -8.97 13.35
C SER A 147 9.79 -7.84 12.62
N PHE A 148 11.08 -8.08 12.35
CA PHE A 148 11.89 -7.22 11.48
C PHE A 148 12.18 -7.95 10.15
N LEU A 149 13.03 -8.94 10.16
CA LEU A 149 13.25 -9.88 9.05
C LEU A 149 12.65 -11.25 9.37
N ARG A 150 12.42 -11.50 10.65
CA ARG A 150 11.81 -12.66 11.31
C ARG A 150 11.16 -12.19 12.59
N ASP A 151 10.42 -13.07 13.21
CA ASP A 151 9.88 -12.83 14.54
C ASP A 151 11.02 -12.72 15.55
N PHE A 152 10.94 -11.77 16.47
CA PHE A 152 11.92 -11.55 17.53
C PHE A 152 11.25 -11.19 18.86
N GLY A 153 11.94 -11.46 19.95
CA GLY A 153 11.45 -11.20 21.29
C GLY A 153 10.33 -12.14 21.73
N PRO A 154 9.72 -11.89 22.90
CA PRO A 154 8.59 -12.65 23.39
C PRO A 154 7.32 -12.34 22.61
N SER A 155 6.35 -13.27 22.65
CA SER A 155 5.00 -13.01 22.14
C SER A 155 4.36 -11.86 22.92
N ILE A 156 3.81 -10.88 22.19
CA ILE A 156 3.04 -9.78 22.79
C ILE A 156 1.60 -10.18 23.12
N GLY A 157 1.23 -11.41 22.72
CA GLY A 157 -0.12 -11.95 22.90
C GLY A 157 -1.13 -11.41 21.87
N PRO A 158 -2.27 -12.11 21.70
CA PRO A 158 -3.22 -11.82 20.63
C PRO A 158 -3.86 -10.43 20.73
N TYR A 159 -4.18 -9.96 21.92
CA TYR A 159 -4.83 -8.65 22.12
C TYR A 159 -3.91 -7.48 21.73
N LEU A 160 -2.66 -7.49 22.21
CA LEU A 160 -1.69 -6.44 21.87
C LEU A 160 -1.29 -6.53 20.40
N PHE A 161 -1.27 -7.74 19.82
CA PHE A 161 -1.04 -7.90 18.39
C PHE A 161 -2.14 -7.24 17.55
N VAL A 162 -3.42 -7.38 17.93
CA VAL A 162 -4.52 -6.69 17.24
C VAL A 162 -4.33 -5.17 17.31
N VAL A 163 -3.98 -4.63 18.49
CA VAL A 163 -3.71 -3.18 18.64
C VAL A 163 -2.53 -2.76 17.76
N TRP A 164 -1.46 -3.55 17.73
CA TRP A 164 -0.27 -3.29 16.90
C TRP A 164 -0.60 -3.31 15.40
N ALA A 165 -1.34 -4.32 14.93
CA ALA A 165 -1.79 -4.40 13.55
C ALA A 165 -2.65 -3.19 13.16
N LEU A 166 -3.57 -2.76 14.03
CA LEU A 166 -4.37 -1.55 13.83
C LEU A 166 -3.53 -0.29 13.72
N LEU A 167 -2.50 -0.14 14.54
CA LEU A 167 -1.57 0.99 14.46
C LEU A 167 -0.85 1.00 13.11
N LEU A 168 -0.33 -0.14 12.66
CA LEU A 168 0.32 -0.26 11.36
C LEU A 168 -0.64 0.05 10.21
N ILE A 169 -1.86 -0.51 10.23
CA ILE A 169 -2.88 -0.29 9.20
C ILE A 169 -3.26 1.19 9.15
N ALA A 170 -3.55 1.80 10.30
CA ALA A 170 -3.91 3.22 10.36
C ALA A 170 -2.76 4.13 9.92
N ALA A 171 -1.53 3.84 10.37
CA ALA A 171 -0.35 4.63 10.00
C ALA A 171 -0.07 4.56 8.50
N MET A 172 -0.06 3.36 7.92
CA MET A 172 0.31 3.19 6.52
C MET A 172 -0.81 3.63 5.56
N SER A 173 -2.09 3.32 5.84
CA SER A 173 -3.20 3.76 5.00
C SER A 173 -3.30 5.29 4.94
N ASN A 174 -3.15 5.97 6.08
CA ASN A 174 -3.09 7.43 6.09
C ASN A 174 -1.77 7.95 5.49
N GLY A 175 -0.64 7.27 5.69
CA GLY A 175 0.65 7.65 5.13
C GLY A 175 0.65 7.62 3.60
N VAL A 176 0.10 6.58 2.99
CA VAL A 176 -0.07 6.52 1.52
C VAL A 176 -1.03 7.61 1.04
N ASN A 177 -2.11 7.85 1.78
CA ASN A 177 -3.07 8.92 1.45
C ASN A 177 -2.43 10.31 1.50
N LEU A 178 -1.56 10.58 2.47
CA LEU A 178 -0.79 11.84 2.54
C LEU A 178 0.26 11.95 1.42
N THR A 179 0.74 10.81 0.92
CA THR A 179 1.70 10.76 -0.19
C THR A 179 1.02 11.01 -1.54
N ASP A 180 -0.28 10.70 -1.67
CA ASP A 180 -1.09 10.89 -2.89
C ASP A 180 -1.47 12.38 -3.11
N GLY A 181 -0.49 13.29 -2.95
CA GLY A 181 -0.68 14.73 -3.15
C GLY A 181 -0.21 15.26 -4.50
N LEU A 182 0.61 14.50 -5.23
CA LEU A 182 1.12 14.83 -6.57
C LEU A 182 0.93 13.65 -7.52
N ASP A 183 0.80 13.94 -8.82
CA ASP A 183 0.56 12.96 -9.88
C ASP A 183 1.63 11.84 -9.85
N GLY A 184 1.20 10.59 -9.67
CA GLY A 184 2.08 9.42 -9.64
C GLY A 184 2.95 9.25 -8.38
N LEU A 185 2.90 10.20 -7.45
CA LEU A 185 3.79 10.18 -6.28
C LEU A 185 3.53 9.02 -5.31
N ALA A 186 2.28 8.61 -5.13
CA ALA A 186 1.95 7.46 -4.28
C ALA A 186 2.11 6.13 -5.03
N ALA A 187 1.66 6.07 -6.29
CA ALA A 187 1.65 4.85 -7.09
C ALA A 187 3.07 4.33 -7.39
N GLY A 188 4.01 5.21 -7.75
CA GLY A 188 5.39 4.82 -8.05
C GLY A 188 6.11 4.14 -6.86
N PRO A 189 6.25 4.80 -5.71
CA PRO A 189 6.84 4.22 -4.51
C PRO A 189 6.14 2.95 -4.03
N ALA A 190 4.80 2.92 -3.99
CA ALA A 190 4.07 1.73 -3.61
C ALA A 190 4.37 0.55 -4.56
N GLY A 191 4.45 0.80 -5.87
CA GLY A 191 4.87 -0.21 -6.84
C GLY A 191 6.27 -0.77 -6.57
N MET A 192 7.24 0.08 -6.23
CA MET A 192 8.60 -0.37 -5.88
C MET A 192 8.60 -1.26 -4.62
N VAL A 193 7.83 -0.90 -3.60
CA VAL A 193 7.70 -1.71 -2.37
C VAL A 193 7.00 -3.04 -2.66
N LEU A 194 5.97 -3.05 -3.51
CA LEU A 194 5.31 -4.28 -3.93
C LEU A 194 6.26 -5.20 -4.69
N ALA A 195 7.12 -4.66 -5.57
CA ALA A 195 8.17 -5.43 -6.23
C ALA A 195 9.14 -6.06 -5.22
N ALA A 196 9.50 -5.33 -4.15
CA ALA A 196 10.29 -5.90 -3.06
C ALA A 196 9.56 -7.07 -2.37
N TYR A 197 8.25 -6.96 -2.12
CA TYR A 197 7.48 -8.06 -1.53
C TYR A 197 7.34 -9.28 -2.45
N VAL A 198 7.30 -9.09 -3.77
CA VAL A 198 7.40 -10.23 -4.71
C VAL A 198 8.73 -10.96 -4.54
N ILE A 199 9.83 -10.22 -4.40
CA ILE A 199 11.17 -10.79 -4.18
C ILE A 199 11.24 -11.48 -2.82
N ILE A 200 10.80 -10.83 -1.74
CA ILE A 200 10.80 -11.37 -0.38
C ILE A 200 9.98 -12.66 -0.31
N GLY A 201 8.74 -12.67 -0.81
CA GLY A 201 7.87 -13.84 -0.77
C GLY A 201 8.43 -15.01 -1.59
N ASN A 202 9.02 -14.75 -2.78
CA ASN A 202 9.67 -15.79 -3.56
C ASN A 202 10.94 -16.34 -2.88
N TRP A 203 11.66 -15.49 -2.14
CA TRP A 203 12.81 -15.92 -1.34
C TRP A 203 12.40 -16.78 -0.16
N GLN A 204 11.36 -16.36 0.57
CA GLN A 204 10.81 -17.11 1.70
C GLN A 204 10.26 -18.47 1.27
N LEU A 205 9.63 -18.55 0.08
CA LEU A 205 9.19 -19.82 -0.51
C LEU A 205 10.38 -20.80 -0.70
N ARG A 206 11.48 -20.31 -1.27
CA ARG A 206 12.66 -21.15 -1.56
C ARG A 206 13.44 -21.55 -0.31
N ASN A 207 13.21 -20.88 0.79
CA ASN A 207 13.89 -21.10 2.07
C ASN A 207 12.88 -21.37 3.20
N SER A 208 11.80 -22.08 2.88
CA SER A 208 10.77 -22.49 3.84
C SER A 208 11.32 -23.55 4.79
N CYS A 209 11.03 -23.42 6.09
CA CYS A 209 11.39 -24.40 7.12
C CYS A 209 10.69 -25.76 6.94
N TYR A 210 9.63 -25.80 6.14
CA TYR A 210 8.81 -27.00 5.94
C TYR A 210 9.28 -27.84 4.76
N ASP A 211 9.85 -27.20 3.74
CA ASP A 211 10.37 -27.88 2.55
C ASP A 211 11.87 -28.20 2.67
N PHE A 212 12.60 -27.44 3.48
CA PHE A 212 14.04 -27.52 3.63
C PHE A 212 14.43 -27.51 5.12
N ALA A 213 13.96 -28.49 5.88
CA ALA A 213 14.06 -28.57 7.35
C ALA A 213 15.50 -28.50 7.95
N LEU A 214 16.53 -28.40 7.13
CA LEU A 214 17.94 -28.37 7.56
C LEU A 214 18.64 -27.02 7.33
N ALA A 215 17.96 -26.01 6.78
CA ALA A 215 18.57 -24.70 6.59
C ALA A 215 18.57 -23.93 7.92
N PRO A 216 19.72 -23.54 8.48
CA PRO A 216 19.78 -22.86 9.79
C PRO A 216 19.06 -21.51 9.81
N ASN A 217 18.71 -20.96 8.64
CA ASN A 217 18.08 -19.66 8.47
C ASN A 217 16.78 -19.74 7.66
N CYS A 218 15.97 -20.81 7.81
CA CYS A 218 14.70 -20.96 7.11
C CYS A 218 13.62 -19.99 7.65
N TYR A 219 12.53 -19.78 6.88
CA TYR A 219 11.41 -18.92 7.24
C TYR A 219 10.16 -19.74 7.60
N SER A 220 9.50 -19.36 8.70
CA SER A 220 8.21 -19.90 9.14
C SER A 220 7.07 -19.00 8.66
N VAL A 221 6.91 -18.83 7.35
CA VAL A 221 5.80 -18.09 6.73
C VAL A 221 4.82 -19.09 6.15
N ARG A 222 3.51 -18.90 6.42
CA ARG A 222 2.49 -19.87 6.08
C ARG A 222 2.34 -20.10 4.57
N ASP A 223 2.18 -19.01 3.78
CA ASP A 223 1.84 -19.10 2.36
C ASP A 223 2.67 -18.10 1.53
N PRO A 224 4.02 -18.22 1.50
CA PRO A 224 4.88 -17.19 0.91
C PRO A 224 4.68 -17.04 -0.61
N LEU A 225 4.36 -18.12 -1.33
CA LEU A 225 4.07 -18.06 -2.76
C LEU A 225 2.83 -17.20 -3.04
N ASP A 226 1.76 -17.44 -2.30
CA ASP A 226 0.49 -16.76 -2.56
C ASP A 226 0.57 -15.27 -2.17
N LEU A 227 1.31 -14.95 -1.10
CA LEU A 227 1.63 -13.57 -0.75
C LEU A 227 2.43 -12.86 -1.87
N ALA A 228 3.38 -13.57 -2.51
CA ALA A 228 4.10 -13.05 -3.68
C ALA A 228 3.18 -12.87 -4.89
N VAL A 229 2.20 -13.75 -5.09
CA VAL A 229 1.19 -13.64 -6.17
C VAL A 229 0.28 -12.43 -5.94
N VAL A 230 -0.19 -12.21 -4.70
CA VAL A 230 -0.97 -11.01 -4.35
C VAL A 230 -0.13 -9.74 -4.59
N ALA A 231 1.11 -9.72 -4.09
CA ALA A 231 2.01 -8.57 -4.30
C ALA A 231 2.22 -8.28 -5.80
N ALA A 232 2.38 -9.32 -6.62
CA ALA A 232 2.54 -9.20 -8.07
C ALA A 232 1.27 -8.72 -8.78
N ALA A 233 0.10 -9.21 -8.38
CA ALA A 233 -1.18 -8.77 -8.92
C ALA A 233 -1.40 -7.28 -8.65
N VAL A 234 -1.15 -6.83 -7.41
CA VAL A 234 -1.29 -5.41 -7.04
C VAL A 234 -0.22 -4.56 -7.72
N LEU A 235 1.02 -5.04 -7.83
CA LEU A 235 2.09 -4.39 -8.58
C LEU A 235 1.69 -4.14 -10.04
N GLY A 236 1.18 -5.17 -10.73
CA GLY A 236 0.70 -5.05 -12.10
C GLY A 236 -0.45 -4.04 -12.21
N GLY A 237 -1.41 -4.11 -11.28
CA GLY A 237 -2.52 -3.15 -11.22
C GLY A 237 -2.06 -1.71 -11.03
N VAL A 238 -1.14 -1.48 -10.09
CA VAL A 238 -0.58 -0.15 -9.80
C VAL A 238 0.23 0.39 -10.98
N PHE A 239 1.03 -0.42 -11.67
CA PHE A 239 1.77 0.02 -12.85
C PHE A 239 0.85 0.29 -14.04
N GLY A 240 -0.20 -0.53 -14.24
CA GLY A 240 -1.23 -0.23 -15.23
C GLY A 240 -1.96 1.08 -14.96
N PHE A 241 -2.22 1.37 -13.67
CA PHE A 241 -2.81 2.64 -13.24
C PHE A 241 -1.83 3.82 -13.40
N LEU A 242 -0.56 3.63 -13.06
CA LEU A 242 0.48 4.66 -13.14
C LEU A 242 0.65 5.20 -14.56
N TRP A 243 0.40 4.39 -15.58
CA TRP A 243 0.40 4.83 -16.98
C TRP A 243 -0.54 6.03 -17.22
N TRP A 244 -1.65 6.10 -16.50
CA TRP A 244 -2.65 7.17 -16.61
C TRP A 244 -2.53 8.22 -15.50
N ASN A 245 -1.88 7.89 -14.38
CA ASN A 245 -1.71 8.76 -13.23
C ASN A 245 -0.36 9.49 -13.22
N ALA A 246 0.61 9.11 -14.07
CA ALA A 246 1.87 9.84 -14.23
C ALA A 246 1.63 11.27 -14.75
N PRO A 247 2.46 12.25 -14.34
CA PRO A 247 2.28 13.66 -14.73
C PRO A 247 2.32 13.89 -16.25
N PRO A 248 1.35 14.60 -16.86
CA PRO A 248 0.12 15.13 -16.25
C PRO A 248 -0.96 14.06 -16.12
N ALA A 249 -1.48 13.86 -14.90
CA ALA A 249 -2.42 12.79 -14.60
C ALA A 249 -3.76 12.97 -15.32
N LYS A 250 -4.25 11.88 -15.92
CA LYS A 250 -5.58 11.80 -16.53
C LYS A 250 -6.66 11.31 -15.56
N ILE A 251 -6.24 10.77 -14.42
CA ILE A 251 -7.10 10.28 -13.35
C ILE A 251 -6.32 10.27 -12.03
N PHE A 252 -6.97 10.67 -10.94
CA PHE A 252 -6.41 10.58 -9.60
C PHE A 252 -6.78 9.26 -8.92
N MET A 253 -5.88 8.80 -8.04
CA MET A 253 -6.07 7.56 -7.30
C MET A 253 -7.26 7.65 -6.34
N GLY A 254 -7.36 8.74 -5.61
CA GLY A 254 -8.37 8.99 -4.57
C GLY A 254 -8.12 8.20 -3.28
N ASP A 255 -8.97 8.46 -2.29
CA ASP A 255 -8.92 7.75 -1.01
C ASP A 255 -9.19 6.24 -1.18
N THR A 256 -9.97 5.88 -2.21
CA THR A 256 -10.20 4.50 -2.63
C THR A 256 -8.91 3.73 -2.83
N GLY A 257 -7.99 4.30 -3.59
CA GLY A 257 -6.74 3.63 -3.93
C GLY A 257 -5.68 3.75 -2.86
N SER A 258 -5.51 4.92 -2.27
CA SER A 258 -4.46 5.18 -1.28
C SER A 258 -4.65 4.36 0.00
N LEU A 259 -5.90 4.25 0.51
CA LEU A 259 -6.18 3.40 1.66
C LEU A 259 -5.99 1.91 1.34
N ALA A 260 -6.44 1.46 0.16
CA ALA A 260 -6.25 0.09 -0.29
C ALA A 260 -4.76 -0.30 -0.37
N LEU A 261 -3.93 0.57 -0.96
CA LEU A 261 -2.48 0.33 -1.05
C LEU A 261 -1.83 0.26 0.33
N GLY A 262 -2.16 1.19 1.22
CA GLY A 262 -1.65 1.14 2.60
C GLY A 262 -2.01 -0.17 3.30
N GLY A 263 -3.24 -0.67 3.10
CA GLY A 263 -3.70 -1.96 3.60
C GLY A 263 -2.89 -3.14 3.05
N VAL A 264 -2.68 -3.19 1.73
CA VAL A 264 -1.88 -4.25 1.10
C VAL A 264 -0.46 -4.29 1.65
N LEU A 265 0.20 -3.14 1.74
CA LEU A 265 1.58 -3.05 2.22
C LEU A 265 1.70 -3.57 3.65
N VAL A 266 0.77 -3.22 4.55
CA VAL A 266 0.74 -3.73 5.92
C VAL A 266 0.37 -5.21 5.97
N GLY A 267 -0.64 -5.63 5.21
CA GLY A 267 -1.04 -7.03 5.13
C GLY A 267 0.12 -7.93 4.72
N LEU A 268 0.85 -7.55 3.67
CA LEU A 268 2.06 -8.26 3.25
C LEU A 268 3.12 -8.26 4.36
N ALA A 269 3.41 -7.11 4.99
CA ALA A 269 4.42 -7.01 6.04
C ALA A 269 4.11 -7.90 7.26
N ILE A 270 2.85 -7.94 7.68
CA ILE A 270 2.42 -8.78 8.81
C ILE A 270 2.55 -10.26 8.44
N LEU A 271 2.03 -10.66 7.28
CA LEU A 271 1.96 -12.07 6.90
C LEU A 271 3.31 -12.63 6.41
N THR A 272 4.25 -11.77 5.95
CA THR A 272 5.62 -12.16 5.63
C THR A 272 6.61 -12.00 6.80
N ARG A 273 6.13 -11.65 7.99
CA ARG A 273 6.97 -11.43 9.20
C ARG A 273 8.03 -10.34 9.01
N THR A 274 7.66 -9.22 8.39
CA THR A 274 8.57 -8.10 8.06
C THR A 274 8.01 -6.74 8.48
N GLN A 275 7.35 -6.69 9.66
CA GLN A 275 6.59 -5.52 10.12
C GLN A 275 7.44 -4.24 10.23
N PHE A 276 8.62 -4.33 10.87
CA PHE A 276 9.51 -3.17 10.98
C PHE A 276 10.31 -2.90 9.70
N LEU A 277 10.58 -3.93 8.89
CA LEU A 277 11.20 -3.75 7.58
C LEU A 277 10.32 -2.89 6.66
N LEU A 278 8.99 -2.98 6.79
CA LEU A 278 8.04 -2.14 6.06
C LEU A 278 8.36 -0.65 6.25
N ALA A 279 8.73 -0.22 7.46
CA ALA A 279 9.05 1.19 7.70
C ALA A 279 10.27 1.66 6.90
N ILE A 280 11.22 0.76 6.64
CA ILE A 280 12.40 1.04 5.81
C ILE A 280 12.01 1.00 4.32
N LEU A 281 11.34 -0.07 3.86
CA LEU A 281 10.87 -0.19 2.48
C LEU A 281 9.99 1.00 2.08
N CYS A 282 9.11 1.44 2.99
CA CYS A 282 8.23 2.60 2.83
C CYS A 282 8.85 3.91 3.36
N GLY A 283 10.18 4.02 3.45
CA GLY A 283 10.87 5.14 4.09
C GLY A 283 10.44 6.51 3.56
N LEU A 284 10.14 6.65 2.27
CA LEU A 284 9.59 7.88 1.70
C LEU A 284 8.20 8.22 2.28
N ILE A 285 7.30 7.24 2.34
CA ILE A 285 5.94 7.41 2.90
C ILE A 285 6.03 7.80 4.38
N VAL A 286 6.93 7.15 5.12
CA VAL A 286 7.22 7.47 6.52
C VAL A 286 7.73 8.91 6.66
N MET A 287 8.69 9.34 5.83
CA MET A 287 9.21 10.72 5.85
C MET A 287 8.12 11.76 5.57
N ILE A 288 7.27 11.51 4.59
CA ILE A 288 6.14 12.39 4.25
C ILE A 288 5.17 12.47 5.43
N THR A 289 4.83 11.34 6.04
CA THR A 289 3.93 11.28 7.21
C THR A 289 4.54 12.01 8.41
N LEU A 290 5.81 11.76 8.71
CA LEU A 290 6.52 12.43 9.80
C LEU A 290 6.58 13.94 9.58
N SER A 291 6.72 14.43 8.35
CA SER A 291 6.71 15.88 8.06
C SER A 291 5.40 16.55 8.52
N VAL A 292 4.27 15.85 8.37
CA VAL A 292 2.96 16.35 8.85
C VAL A 292 2.90 16.34 10.37
N MET A 293 3.37 15.25 11.00
CA MET A 293 3.41 15.16 12.46
C MET A 293 4.30 16.24 13.09
N ILE A 294 5.50 16.46 12.52
CA ILE A 294 6.43 17.52 12.93
C ILE A 294 5.82 18.91 12.74
N GLN A 295 5.16 19.15 11.60
CA GLN A 295 4.49 20.43 11.34
C GLN A 295 3.39 20.71 12.36
N VAL A 296 2.50 19.75 12.59
CA VAL A 296 1.38 19.91 13.54
C VAL A 296 1.87 20.03 14.97
N GLY A 297 2.81 19.16 15.38
CA GLY A 297 3.40 19.19 16.72
C GLY A 297 4.17 20.49 16.98
N GLY A 298 5.07 20.87 16.05
CA GLY A 298 5.86 22.09 16.14
C GLY A 298 4.98 23.34 16.19
N PHE A 299 3.94 23.41 15.35
CA PHE A 299 3.02 24.55 15.36
C PHE A 299 2.22 24.65 16.68
N LYS A 300 1.75 23.52 17.21
CA LYS A 300 1.05 23.51 18.52
C LYS A 300 1.95 23.94 19.68
N MET A 301 3.25 23.63 19.60
CA MET A 301 4.20 23.94 20.68
C MET A 301 4.78 25.38 20.58
N THR A 302 5.02 25.87 19.36
CA THR A 302 5.78 27.10 19.16
C THR A 302 5.00 28.22 18.46
N GLY A 303 3.79 27.93 17.91
CA GLY A 303 3.04 28.85 17.07
C GLY A 303 3.69 29.12 15.70
N LYS A 304 4.82 28.50 15.37
CA LYS A 304 5.56 28.72 14.12
C LYS A 304 5.51 27.47 13.25
N ARG A 305 5.44 27.68 11.93
CA ARG A 305 5.53 26.58 10.95
C ARG A 305 6.99 26.11 10.81
N VAL A 306 7.23 24.81 10.85
CA VAL A 306 8.54 24.19 10.60
C VAL A 306 8.82 24.15 9.10
N PHE A 307 7.83 23.68 8.31
CA PHE A 307 7.88 23.67 6.86
C PHE A 307 6.99 24.76 6.28
N LYS A 308 7.28 25.23 5.06
CA LYS A 308 6.40 26.18 4.34
C LYS A 308 4.96 25.63 4.24
N MET A 309 4.85 24.33 3.94
CA MET A 309 3.62 23.56 3.91
C MET A 309 3.95 22.08 4.19
N ALA A 310 3.04 21.36 4.82
CA ALA A 310 3.07 19.90 4.95
C ALA A 310 1.84 19.32 4.23
N PRO A 311 1.94 18.12 3.65
CA PRO A 311 3.07 17.18 3.60
C PRO A 311 4.30 17.68 2.81
N LEU A 312 5.43 16.97 2.98
CA LEU A 312 6.78 17.39 2.56
C LEU A 312 6.87 17.79 1.06
N GLN A 313 6.14 17.14 0.16
CA GLN A 313 6.13 17.46 -1.27
C GLN A 313 5.71 18.91 -1.53
N HIS A 314 4.72 19.43 -0.80
CA HIS A 314 4.24 20.80 -0.95
C HIS A 314 5.24 21.85 -0.42
N HIS A 315 6.12 21.47 0.51
CA HIS A 315 7.23 22.33 0.90
C HIS A 315 8.17 22.64 -0.27
N PHE A 316 8.47 21.61 -1.09
CA PHE A 316 9.32 21.76 -2.26
C PHE A 316 8.63 22.52 -3.41
N GLU A 317 7.30 22.30 -3.63
CA GLU A 317 6.53 23.09 -4.58
C GLU A 317 6.57 24.58 -4.23
N LEU A 318 6.30 24.94 -2.97
CA LEU A 318 6.38 26.32 -2.49
C LEU A 318 7.83 26.86 -2.43
N SER A 319 8.82 26.01 -2.64
CA SER A 319 10.22 26.39 -2.79
C SER A 319 10.64 26.54 -4.26
N GLY A 320 9.66 26.42 -5.21
CA GLY A 320 9.86 26.65 -6.63
C GLY A 320 10.31 25.43 -7.44
N TRP A 321 10.20 24.21 -6.89
CA TRP A 321 10.50 22.99 -7.66
C TRP A 321 9.31 22.61 -8.54
N ALA A 322 9.58 22.20 -9.79
CA ALA A 322 8.56 21.66 -10.66
C ALA A 322 8.05 20.33 -10.12
N GLU A 323 6.73 20.06 -10.27
CA GLU A 323 6.07 18.83 -9.80
C GLU A 323 6.81 17.57 -10.27
N THR A 324 7.11 17.48 -11.57
CA THR A 324 7.83 16.33 -12.15
C THR A 324 9.20 16.13 -11.51
N THR A 325 9.91 17.20 -11.17
CA THR A 325 11.20 17.13 -10.49
C THR A 325 11.06 16.54 -9.10
N ILE A 326 10.02 16.94 -8.36
CA ILE A 326 9.74 16.41 -7.01
C ILE A 326 9.42 14.93 -7.11
N VAL A 327 8.49 14.55 -8.01
CA VAL A 327 8.06 13.16 -8.19
C VAL A 327 9.24 12.25 -8.54
N VAL A 328 10.06 12.62 -9.54
CA VAL A 328 11.22 11.82 -9.93
C VAL A 328 12.24 11.67 -8.80
N ARG A 329 12.58 12.77 -8.11
CA ARG A 329 13.52 12.72 -6.98
C ARG A 329 12.99 11.87 -5.82
N PHE A 330 11.70 11.94 -5.53
CA PHE A 330 11.07 11.13 -4.49
C PHE A 330 11.01 9.66 -4.89
N TRP A 331 10.81 9.35 -6.17
CA TRP A 331 10.94 7.96 -6.65
C TRP A 331 12.36 7.42 -6.49
N LEU A 332 13.39 8.23 -6.77
CA LEU A 332 14.79 7.84 -6.54
C LEU A 332 15.07 7.59 -5.04
N MET A 333 14.53 8.44 -4.17
CA MET A 333 14.61 8.21 -2.71
C MET A 333 13.89 6.93 -2.29
N SER A 334 12.70 6.67 -2.83
CA SER A 334 11.97 5.43 -2.56
C SER A 334 12.75 4.21 -3.04
N ALA A 335 13.33 4.25 -4.25
CA ALA A 335 14.17 3.19 -4.77
C ALA A 335 15.38 2.92 -3.86
N LEU A 336 15.99 3.97 -3.31
CA LEU A 336 17.09 3.83 -2.34
C LEU A 336 16.62 3.15 -1.05
N PHE A 337 15.49 3.54 -0.49
CA PHE A 337 14.92 2.88 0.69
C PHE A 337 14.58 1.42 0.44
N VAL A 338 14.01 1.11 -0.72
CA VAL A 338 13.73 -0.27 -1.13
C VAL A 338 15.02 -1.07 -1.27
N ALA A 339 16.06 -0.50 -1.89
CA ALA A 339 17.37 -1.16 -2.01
C ALA A 339 18.02 -1.40 -0.64
N ILE A 340 17.95 -0.44 0.29
CA ILE A 340 18.42 -0.62 1.67
C ILE A 340 17.62 -1.74 2.37
N GLY A 341 16.28 -1.72 2.27
CA GLY A 341 15.44 -2.72 2.89
C GLY A 341 15.69 -4.13 2.37
N LEU A 342 15.82 -4.30 1.05
CA LEU A 342 16.20 -5.59 0.45
C LEU A 342 17.63 -5.98 0.83
N GLY A 343 18.56 -5.04 0.86
CA GLY A 343 19.93 -5.27 1.33
C GLY A 343 19.96 -5.82 2.74
N LEU A 344 19.23 -5.21 3.68
CA LEU A 344 19.10 -5.70 5.05
C LEU A 344 18.46 -7.09 5.09
N PHE A 345 17.43 -7.34 4.28
CA PHE A 345 16.78 -8.64 4.18
C PHE A 345 17.75 -9.75 3.75
N TYR A 346 18.62 -9.46 2.78
CA TYR A 346 19.63 -10.43 2.30
C TYR A 346 20.86 -10.53 3.16
N LEU A 347 21.24 -9.49 3.93
CA LEU A 347 22.41 -9.52 4.84
C LEU A 347 22.32 -10.63 5.88
N GLU A 348 21.12 -11.03 6.28
CA GLU A 348 20.90 -12.13 7.22
C GLU A 348 21.37 -13.48 6.68
N TRP A 349 21.46 -13.62 5.35
CA TRP A 349 21.89 -14.84 4.65
C TRP A 349 23.38 -14.90 4.38
N MET A 350 24.09 -13.81 4.57
CA MET A 350 25.54 -13.82 4.45
C MET A 350 26.14 -14.63 5.60
N PRO A 351 27.07 -15.58 5.32
CA PRO A 351 27.75 -16.31 6.37
C PRO A 351 28.41 -15.32 7.31
N LYS A 352 28.04 -15.36 8.59
CA LYS A 352 28.75 -14.61 9.63
C LYS A 352 30.17 -15.18 9.67
N LYS A 353 31.16 -14.38 9.21
CA LYS A 353 32.58 -14.71 9.33
C LYS A 353 32.99 -14.81 10.78
#